data_c6fed9903d2c613178a5025be9a8bdb2
#
_entry.id   c6fed9903d2c613178a5025be9a8bdb2
#
_cell.length_a   1.000
_cell.length_b   1.000
_cell.length_c   1.000
_cell.angle_alpha   90.00
_cell.angle_beta   90.00
_cell.angle_gamma   90.00
#
_symmetry.space_group_name_H-M   'P 1'
#
loop_
_entity.id
_entity.type
_entity.pdbx_description
1 polymer ?
#
loop_
_entity_poly.entity_id
_entity_poly.type
_entity_poly.pdbx_seq_one_letter_code
_entity_poly.pdbx_strand_id
1 'polypeptide(L)'
;PIAHADIRSINTTAALNAPGVLAVLTGEDLKARGLGTLRPAAPGKRSDGSPGFVCAQPLLAQDRVRYAGEAIAFIVAETVAQAKDAAELIEIDFDALPVVTSVDDALAPDAYALWDDNPSNEAYTFEKGDASAVNSALSNAAHIIKHRVCVNRVAGNPMENRGCIAEYDTYEDRYTLRATVQSVHGIRQQIAGQILGIPQTQLRVICDNMGGGFGTRGGCHPEYSLSLWASEIIGRPVKWIGDRTEGIMTDEQARGGLVD
;
A
#
# COMPACT_ATOMS: atom_id res chain seq x y z
N PRO A 1 -7.74 2.35 12.96
CA PRO A 1 -8.78 3.26 13.44
C PRO A 1 -8.36 4.72 13.39
N ILE A 2 -7.07 5.02 13.15
CA ILE A 2 -6.53 6.37 13.13
C ILE A 2 -5.94 6.68 11.75
N ALA A 3 -6.13 7.91 11.28
CA ALA A 3 -5.74 8.29 9.92
C ALA A 3 -4.28 8.79 9.82
N HIS A 4 -3.77 9.40 10.88
CA HIS A 4 -2.38 9.89 10.95
C HIS A 4 -1.91 9.94 12.39
N ALA A 5 -0.87 9.21 12.73
CA ALA A 5 -0.32 9.16 14.08
C ALA A 5 1.09 8.58 14.10
N ASP A 6 1.89 9.01 15.05
CA ASP A 6 3.10 8.30 15.43
C ASP A 6 2.73 7.09 16.29
N ILE A 7 3.41 5.97 16.07
CA ILE A 7 3.28 4.75 16.85
C ILE A 7 4.29 4.81 17.98
N ARG A 8 3.82 4.90 19.22
CA ARG A 8 4.69 4.91 20.42
C ARG A 8 5.09 3.52 20.84
N SER A 9 4.16 2.59 20.81
CA SER A 9 4.41 1.18 21.15
C SER A 9 3.37 0.26 20.53
N ILE A 10 3.78 -0.99 20.29
CA ILE A 10 2.93 -2.09 19.87
C ILE A 10 3.20 -3.25 20.84
N ASN A 11 2.19 -3.65 21.61
CA ASN A 11 2.28 -4.81 22.49
C ASN A 11 1.51 -5.98 21.89
N THR A 12 2.23 -6.97 21.43
CA THR A 12 1.70 -8.19 20.78
C THR A 12 1.65 -9.39 21.73
N THR A 13 2.05 -9.24 22.99
CA THR A 13 2.25 -10.35 23.93
C THR A 13 0.98 -11.18 24.13
N ALA A 14 -0.17 -10.53 24.32
CA ALA A 14 -1.44 -11.22 24.49
C ALA A 14 -1.86 -11.95 23.21
N ALA A 15 -1.71 -11.32 22.06
CA ALA A 15 -2.02 -11.90 20.76
C ALA A 15 -1.15 -13.12 20.45
N LEU A 16 0.16 -13.05 20.72
CA LEU A 16 1.09 -14.14 20.46
C LEU A 16 0.78 -15.38 21.32
N ASN A 17 0.24 -15.18 22.52
CA ASN A 17 -0.14 -16.27 23.44
C ASN A 17 -1.60 -16.74 23.25
N ALA A 18 -2.34 -16.17 22.31
CA ALA A 18 -3.72 -16.55 22.07
C ALA A 18 -3.81 -17.96 21.41
N PRO A 19 -4.87 -18.71 21.68
CA PRO A 19 -5.02 -20.08 21.17
C PRO A 19 -4.96 -20.15 19.65
N GLY A 20 -4.11 -21.05 19.12
CA GLY A 20 -3.98 -21.31 17.70
C GLY A 20 -3.17 -20.24 16.91
N VAL A 21 -2.63 -19.23 17.57
CA VAL A 21 -1.72 -18.25 16.94
C VAL A 21 -0.36 -18.90 16.71
N LEU A 22 0.17 -18.72 15.51
CA LEU A 22 1.43 -19.30 15.06
C LEU A 22 2.52 -18.24 14.91
N ALA A 23 2.14 -17.04 14.52
CA ALA A 23 3.04 -15.89 14.42
C ALA A 23 2.26 -14.57 14.51
N VAL A 24 2.91 -13.56 15.05
CA VAL A 24 2.48 -12.15 14.99
C VAL A 24 3.67 -11.36 14.51
N LEU A 25 3.54 -10.72 13.35
CA LEU A 25 4.60 -9.98 12.68
C LEU A 25 4.30 -8.49 12.73
N THR A 26 5.31 -7.68 13.01
CA THR A 26 5.23 -6.21 13.12
C THR A 26 6.21 -5.53 12.19
N GLY A 27 6.20 -4.20 12.16
CA GLY A 27 7.17 -3.42 11.41
C GLY A 27 8.62 -3.63 11.88
N GLU A 28 8.85 -3.94 13.16
CA GLU A 28 10.17 -4.26 13.69
C GLU A 28 10.71 -5.58 13.14
N ASP A 29 9.85 -6.59 13.02
CA ASP A 29 10.24 -7.88 12.44
C ASP A 29 10.61 -7.75 10.97
N LEU A 30 9.87 -6.92 10.20
CA LEU A 30 10.20 -6.57 8.82
C LEU A 30 11.59 -5.95 8.71
N LYS A 31 11.89 -5.00 9.58
CA LYS A 31 13.19 -4.31 9.63
C LYS A 31 14.31 -5.27 10.01
N ALA A 32 14.09 -6.12 11.00
CA ALA A 32 15.05 -7.13 11.43
C ALA A 32 15.36 -8.16 10.32
N ARG A 33 14.35 -8.56 9.53
CA ARG A 33 14.51 -9.45 8.37
C ARG A 33 15.15 -8.74 7.18
N GLY A 34 15.14 -7.40 7.13
CA GLY A 34 15.65 -6.61 6.02
C GLY A 34 14.72 -6.63 4.80
N LEU A 35 13.41 -6.77 5.01
CA LEU A 35 12.45 -6.69 3.92
C LEU A 35 12.35 -5.27 3.37
N GLY A 36 12.19 -5.16 2.06
CA GLY A 36 12.06 -3.89 1.38
C GLY A 36 10.64 -3.28 1.50
N THR A 37 10.41 -2.24 0.72
CA THR A 37 9.17 -1.46 0.70
C THR A 37 8.49 -1.54 -0.66
N LEU A 38 7.19 -1.33 -0.68
CA LEU A 38 6.46 -1.07 -1.92
C LEU A 38 6.83 0.34 -2.41
N ARG A 39 7.20 0.43 -3.68
CA ARG A 39 7.58 1.70 -4.30
C ARG A 39 6.76 1.93 -5.55
N PRO A 40 6.17 3.11 -5.75
CA PRO A 40 5.54 3.46 -7.00
C PRO A 40 6.57 3.43 -8.14
N ALA A 41 6.09 3.37 -9.37
CA ALA A 41 6.93 3.63 -10.54
C ALA A 41 7.61 5.00 -10.36
N ALA A 42 8.85 5.12 -10.87
CA ALA A 42 9.64 6.33 -10.68
C ALA A 42 8.83 7.58 -11.07
N PRO A 43 8.59 8.50 -10.14
CA PRO A 43 7.92 9.75 -10.44
C PRO A 43 8.79 10.63 -11.32
N GLY A 44 8.17 11.58 -12.01
CA GLY A 44 8.88 12.58 -12.80
C GLY A 44 9.74 13.52 -11.95
N LYS A 45 9.69 14.80 -12.27
CA LYS A 45 10.33 15.86 -11.48
C LYS A 45 9.28 16.64 -10.70
N ARG A 46 9.69 17.33 -9.65
CA ARG A 46 8.86 18.32 -8.97
C ARG A 46 8.81 19.64 -9.74
N SER A 47 7.93 20.54 -9.34
CA SER A 47 7.78 21.87 -9.93
C SER A 47 9.07 22.70 -9.91
N ASP A 48 9.93 22.50 -8.92
CA ASP A 48 11.23 23.15 -8.78
C ASP A 48 12.36 22.49 -9.62
N GLY A 49 12.05 21.42 -10.36
CA GLY A 49 13.00 20.66 -11.17
C GLY A 49 13.77 19.58 -10.42
N SER A 50 13.63 19.46 -9.12
CA SER A 50 14.23 18.39 -8.31
C SER A 50 13.62 17.03 -8.66
N PRO A 51 14.29 15.90 -8.33
CA PRO A 51 13.71 14.58 -8.51
C PRO A 51 12.37 14.43 -7.77
N GLY A 52 11.43 13.74 -8.40
CA GLY A 52 10.16 13.46 -7.77
C GLY A 52 10.30 12.63 -6.50
N PHE A 53 9.35 12.79 -5.59
CA PHE A 53 9.34 12.06 -4.33
C PHE A 53 8.82 10.62 -4.52
N VAL A 54 9.61 9.65 -4.08
CA VAL A 54 9.22 8.24 -4.07
C VAL A 54 8.69 7.90 -2.68
N CYS A 55 7.37 7.81 -2.58
CA CYS A 55 6.70 7.38 -1.37
C CYS A 55 6.94 5.88 -1.15
N ALA A 56 7.97 5.53 -0.40
CA ALA A 56 8.29 4.14 -0.06
C ALA A 56 7.38 3.66 1.07
N GLN A 57 6.40 2.80 0.75
CA GLN A 57 5.44 2.29 1.72
C GLN A 57 5.97 0.98 2.34
N PRO A 58 6.15 0.89 3.66
CA PRO A 58 6.45 -0.38 4.33
C PRO A 58 5.26 -1.33 4.22
N LEU A 59 5.50 -2.63 4.31
CA LEU A 59 4.43 -3.64 4.31
C LEU A 59 3.57 -3.58 5.59
N LEU A 60 4.19 -3.21 6.70
CA LEU A 60 3.54 -2.91 7.98
C LEU A 60 4.11 -1.58 8.47
N ALA A 61 3.26 -0.73 9.03
CA ALA A 61 3.69 0.55 9.59
C ALA A 61 4.73 0.33 10.70
N GLN A 62 5.80 1.14 10.69
CA GLN A 62 6.90 1.04 11.64
C GLN A 62 6.78 2.10 12.72
N ASP A 63 6.98 3.35 12.34
CA ASP A 63 7.03 4.48 13.28
C ASP A 63 5.79 5.37 13.20
N ARG A 64 5.07 5.34 12.06
CA ARG A 64 3.95 6.24 11.78
C ARG A 64 2.93 5.58 10.86
N VAL A 65 1.65 5.77 11.17
CA VAL A 65 0.54 5.49 10.24
C VAL A 65 0.14 6.77 9.52
N ARG A 66 -0.15 6.66 8.21
CA ARG A 66 -0.42 7.80 7.33
C ARG A 66 -1.80 7.81 6.69
N TYR A 67 -2.53 6.71 6.81
CA TYR A 67 -3.92 6.62 6.34
C TYR A 67 -4.71 5.59 7.15
N ALA A 68 -6.03 5.76 7.22
CA ALA A 68 -6.90 4.80 7.86
C ALA A 68 -6.90 3.49 7.07
N GLY A 69 -6.62 2.38 7.74
CA GLY A 69 -6.47 1.06 7.12
C GLY A 69 -5.02 0.64 6.84
N GLU A 70 -4.03 1.50 7.12
CA GLU A 70 -2.62 1.08 7.04
C GLU A 70 -2.35 -0.08 7.99
N ALA A 71 -1.76 -1.16 7.46
CA ALA A 71 -1.49 -2.37 8.23
C ALA A 71 -0.35 -2.13 9.24
N ILE A 72 -0.54 -2.59 10.49
CA ILE A 72 0.42 -2.41 11.58
C ILE A 72 1.00 -3.76 12.01
N ALA A 73 0.18 -4.81 12.00
CA ALA A 73 0.59 -6.15 12.35
C ALA A 73 -0.04 -7.18 11.40
N PHE A 74 0.63 -8.32 11.24
CA PHE A 74 0.14 -9.46 10.46
C PHE A 74 0.14 -10.70 11.34
N ILE A 75 -1.05 -11.31 11.51
CA ILE A 75 -1.23 -12.43 12.42
C ILE A 75 -1.49 -13.70 11.61
N VAL A 76 -0.81 -14.76 11.97
CA VAL A 76 -0.98 -16.09 11.43
C VAL A 76 -1.52 -17.02 12.51
N ALA A 77 -2.64 -17.67 12.25
CA ALA A 77 -3.26 -18.61 13.17
C ALA A 77 -3.81 -19.83 12.40
N GLU A 78 -4.21 -20.85 13.14
CA GLU A 78 -4.80 -22.08 12.56
C GLU A 78 -6.13 -21.81 11.83
N THR A 79 -6.90 -20.82 12.29
CA THR A 79 -8.16 -20.40 11.69
C THR A 79 -8.28 -18.90 11.58
N VAL A 80 -9.10 -18.42 10.64
CA VAL A 80 -9.40 -16.98 10.48
C VAL A 80 -10.03 -16.39 11.74
N ALA A 81 -10.90 -17.13 12.44
CA ALA A 81 -11.51 -16.66 13.69
C ALA A 81 -10.44 -16.40 14.76
N GLN A 82 -9.53 -17.34 14.98
CA GLN A 82 -8.42 -17.17 15.92
C GLN A 82 -7.49 -15.99 15.54
N ALA A 83 -7.23 -15.80 14.25
CA ALA A 83 -6.44 -14.66 13.79
C ALA A 83 -7.13 -13.32 14.09
N LYS A 84 -8.46 -13.24 13.89
CA LYS A 84 -9.25 -12.04 14.19
C LYS A 84 -9.35 -11.78 15.69
N ASP A 85 -9.63 -12.81 16.48
CA ASP A 85 -9.66 -12.70 17.96
C ASP A 85 -8.29 -12.22 18.50
N ALA A 86 -7.20 -12.76 17.97
CA ALA A 86 -5.86 -12.34 18.35
C ALA A 86 -5.53 -10.91 17.92
N ALA A 87 -6.06 -10.43 16.80
CA ALA A 87 -5.87 -9.05 16.35
C ALA A 87 -6.47 -8.04 17.34
N GLU A 88 -7.58 -8.37 18.00
CA GLU A 88 -8.21 -7.52 19.00
C GLU A 88 -7.41 -7.45 20.30
N LEU A 89 -6.45 -8.37 20.51
CA LEU A 89 -5.57 -8.39 21.69
C LEU A 89 -4.29 -7.57 21.50
N ILE A 90 -4.05 -7.00 20.32
CA ILE A 90 -2.90 -6.13 20.09
C ILE A 90 -3.21 -4.75 20.64
N GLU A 91 -2.39 -4.30 21.56
CA GLU A 91 -2.47 -2.96 22.14
C GLU A 91 -1.49 -2.04 21.40
N ILE A 92 -1.99 -0.90 20.91
CA ILE A 92 -1.17 0.08 20.19
C ILE A 92 -1.37 1.45 20.84
N ASP A 93 -0.27 2.09 21.21
CA ASP A 93 -0.27 3.47 21.70
C ASP A 93 0.09 4.42 20.56
N PHE A 94 -0.81 5.35 20.28
CA PHE A 94 -0.70 6.32 19.22
C PHE A 94 -0.60 7.75 19.74
N ASP A 95 0.24 8.54 19.09
CA ASP A 95 0.26 10.00 19.22
C ASP A 95 -0.36 10.62 17.96
N ALA A 96 -1.59 11.10 18.09
CA ALA A 96 -2.38 11.60 16.95
C ALA A 96 -1.74 12.84 16.32
N LEU A 97 -1.67 12.84 15.00
CA LEU A 97 -1.14 13.94 14.18
C LEU A 97 -2.26 14.58 13.35
N PRO A 98 -2.07 15.82 12.85
CA PRO A 98 -2.99 16.46 11.93
C PRO A 98 -3.24 15.61 10.68
N VAL A 99 -4.48 15.61 10.21
CA VAL A 99 -4.92 14.80 9.08
C VAL A 99 -5.13 15.69 7.85
N VAL A 100 -4.64 15.23 6.70
CA VAL A 100 -4.83 15.90 5.40
C VAL A 100 -5.76 15.02 4.57
N THR A 101 -6.95 15.55 4.22
CA THR A 101 -8.00 14.75 3.56
C THR A 101 -8.37 15.23 2.17
N SER A 102 -8.03 16.45 1.80
CA SER A 102 -8.30 17.01 0.47
C SER A 102 -7.03 17.41 -0.27
N VAL A 103 -7.15 17.56 -1.58
CA VAL A 103 -6.05 18.08 -2.42
C VAL A 103 -5.73 19.53 -2.06
N ASP A 104 -6.75 20.37 -1.81
CA ASP A 104 -6.55 21.76 -1.42
C ASP A 104 -5.80 21.87 -0.09
N ASP A 105 -6.17 21.05 0.91
CA ASP A 105 -5.47 21.00 2.20
C ASP A 105 -4.02 20.54 2.03
N ALA A 106 -3.77 19.57 1.14
CA ALA A 106 -2.42 19.03 0.90
C ALA A 106 -1.48 20.07 0.26
N LEU A 107 -2.03 20.96 -0.56
CA LEU A 107 -1.29 22.00 -1.30
C LEU A 107 -1.29 23.35 -0.60
N ALA A 108 -1.94 23.50 0.54
CA ALA A 108 -1.92 24.74 1.31
C ALA A 108 -0.50 25.07 1.78
N PRO A 109 -0.12 26.37 1.84
CA PRO A 109 1.24 26.77 2.25
C PRO A 109 1.66 26.29 3.65
N ASP A 110 0.67 26.09 4.53
CA ASP A 110 0.81 25.62 5.90
C ASP A 110 0.34 24.16 6.09
N ALA A 111 0.24 23.41 4.98
CA ALA A 111 -0.15 22.02 5.02
C ALA A 111 0.78 21.17 5.91
N TYR A 112 0.20 20.28 6.70
CA TYR A 112 0.99 19.35 7.47
C TYR A 112 1.69 18.35 6.53
N ALA A 113 3.01 18.20 6.70
CA ALA A 113 3.79 17.24 5.90
C ALA A 113 3.48 15.79 6.32
N LEU A 114 3.03 14.97 5.37
CA LEU A 114 2.80 13.55 5.61
C LEU A 114 4.11 12.75 5.71
N TRP A 115 5.16 13.27 5.07
CA TRP A 115 6.52 12.71 5.07
C TRP A 115 7.49 13.81 5.45
N ASP A 116 8.32 13.58 6.45
CA ASP A 116 9.24 14.58 6.99
C ASP A 116 10.25 15.08 5.94
N ASP A 117 10.59 14.23 4.97
CA ASP A 117 11.48 14.54 3.84
C ASP A 117 10.74 15.09 2.60
N ASN A 118 9.42 15.31 2.70
CA ASN A 118 8.60 15.92 1.66
C ASN A 118 7.63 16.99 2.21
N PRO A 119 8.13 18.12 2.68
CA PRO A 119 7.32 19.13 3.39
C PRO A 119 6.23 19.78 2.53
N SER A 120 6.34 19.74 1.21
CA SER A 120 5.33 20.31 0.29
C SER A 120 4.19 19.36 -0.04
N ASN A 121 4.25 18.10 0.39
CA ASN A 121 3.36 17.00 -0.05
C ASN A 121 3.34 16.78 -1.58
N GLU A 122 4.13 17.51 -2.36
CA GLU A 122 4.25 17.35 -3.81
C GLU A 122 5.09 16.11 -4.13
N ALA A 123 4.50 15.12 -4.81
CA ALA A 123 5.25 13.95 -5.25
C ALA A 123 5.98 14.24 -6.58
N TYR A 124 5.28 14.77 -7.56
CA TYR A 124 5.85 15.16 -8.85
C TYR A 124 4.90 16.08 -9.62
N THR A 125 5.43 16.79 -10.60
CA THR A 125 4.68 17.57 -11.59
C THR A 125 4.83 16.90 -12.96
N PHE A 126 3.76 16.84 -13.71
CA PHE A 126 3.76 16.36 -15.09
C PHE A 126 3.20 17.43 -16.02
N GLU A 127 4.01 17.84 -16.99
CA GLU A 127 3.62 18.82 -18.00
C GLU A 127 3.71 18.20 -19.39
N LYS A 128 2.70 18.46 -20.22
CA LYS A 128 2.67 18.01 -21.62
C LYS A 128 1.87 19.01 -22.45
N GLY A 129 2.43 19.42 -23.57
CA GLY A 129 1.80 20.34 -24.51
C GLY A 129 2.63 21.60 -24.72
N ASP A 130 2.03 22.60 -25.35
CA ASP A 130 2.63 23.90 -25.61
C ASP A 130 1.89 24.98 -24.82
N ALA A 131 2.42 25.31 -23.64
CA ALA A 131 1.84 26.30 -22.73
C ALA A 131 1.79 27.69 -23.37
N SER A 132 2.77 28.06 -24.22
CA SER A 132 2.81 29.36 -24.91
C SER A 132 1.68 29.46 -25.93
N ALA A 133 1.46 28.44 -26.73
CA ALA A 133 0.36 28.38 -27.67
C ALA A 133 -1.01 28.43 -27.00
N VAL A 134 -1.17 27.72 -25.87
CA VAL A 134 -2.40 27.73 -25.07
C VAL A 134 -2.66 29.12 -24.49
N ASN A 135 -1.65 29.73 -23.85
CA ASN A 135 -1.79 31.08 -23.29
C ASN A 135 -2.11 32.13 -24.36
N SER A 136 -1.48 32.02 -25.53
CA SER A 136 -1.77 32.89 -26.66
C SER A 136 -3.21 32.73 -27.17
N ALA A 137 -3.68 31.48 -27.28
CA ALA A 137 -5.06 31.20 -27.73
C ALA A 137 -6.08 31.75 -26.70
N LEU A 138 -5.86 31.54 -25.41
CA LEU A 138 -6.72 32.08 -24.36
C LEU A 138 -6.73 33.61 -24.36
N SER A 139 -5.57 34.27 -24.51
CA SER A 139 -5.49 35.74 -24.53
C SER A 139 -6.23 36.37 -25.72
N ASN A 140 -6.39 35.64 -26.83
CA ASN A 140 -7.09 36.09 -28.04
C ASN A 140 -8.53 35.57 -28.12
N ALA A 141 -8.99 34.79 -27.12
CA ALA A 141 -10.34 34.24 -27.12
C ALA A 141 -11.39 35.33 -26.88
N ALA A 142 -12.48 35.31 -27.65
CA ALA A 142 -13.59 36.25 -27.49
C ALA A 142 -14.32 36.04 -26.15
N HIS A 143 -14.32 34.80 -25.65
CA HIS A 143 -14.93 34.43 -24.36
C HIS A 143 -14.07 33.38 -23.65
N ILE A 144 -13.88 33.54 -22.36
CA ILE A 144 -13.19 32.57 -21.49
C ILE A 144 -14.16 32.16 -20.39
N ILE A 145 -14.36 30.86 -20.25
CA ILE A 145 -15.12 30.29 -19.12
C ILE A 145 -14.12 29.54 -18.24
N LYS A 146 -14.11 29.87 -16.96
CA LYS A 146 -13.35 29.15 -15.94
C LYS A 146 -14.28 28.30 -15.10
N HIS A 147 -13.96 27.05 -14.96
CA HIS A 147 -14.75 26.13 -14.14
C HIS A 147 -13.83 25.14 -13.40
N ARG A 148 -14.07 24.97 -12.11
CA ARG A 148 -13.35 23.97 -11.30
C ARG A 148 -14.22 22.74 -11.10
N VAL A 149 -13.71 21.58 -11.45
CA VAL A 149 -14.35 20.29 -11.27
C VAL A 149 -13.61 19.51 -10.18
N CYS A 150 -14.31 19.15 -9.11
CA CYS A 150 -13.82 18.23 -8.11
C CYS A 150 -14.18 16.81 -8.52
N VAL A 151 -13.17 15.99 -8.78
CA VAL A 151 -13.33 14.57 -9.11
C VAL A 151 -13.16 13.76 -7.83
N ASN A 152 -14.24 13.14 -7.37
CA ASN A 152 -14.20 12.34 -6.15
C ASN A 152 -13.30 11.11 -6.30
N ARG A 153 -12.71 10.70 -5.18
CA ARG A 153 -12.01 9.42 -5.07
C ARG A 153 -13.00 8.27 -5.20
N VAL A 154 -12.63 7.23 -5.96
CA VAL A 154 -13.47 6.04 -6.18
C VAL A 154 -12.66 4.77 -5.96
N ALA A 155 -13.27 3.79 -5.30
CA ALA A 155 -12.72 2.44 -5.18
C ALA A 155 -13.19 1.57 -6.35
N GLY A 156 -12.30 0.73 -6.89
CA GLY A 156 -12.62 -0.19 -7.99
C GLY A 156 -13.63 -1.27 -7.60
N ASN A 157 -13.58 -1.69 -6.37
CA ASN A 157 -14.49 -2.61 -5.70
C ASN A 157 -14.87 -3.87 -6.53
N PRO A 158 -13.90 -4.72 -6.94
CA PRO A 158 -14.19 -5.97 -7.63
C PRO A 158 -15.13 -6.87 -6.81
N MET A 159 -15.95 -7.70 -7.48
CA MET A 159 -16.84 -8.64 -6.78
C MET A 159 -16.05 -9.66 -5.95
N GLU A 160 -14.91 -10.10 -6.45
CA GLU A 160 -13.97 -10.92 -5.71
C GLU A 160 -13.13 -10.07 -4.76
N ASN A 161 -13.06 -10.44 -3.48
CA ASN A 161 -12.15 -9.81 -2.54
C ASN A 161 -10.69 -10.16 -2.88
N ARG A 162 -9.74 -9.30 -2.48
CA ARG A 162 -8.32 -9.63 -2.54
C ARG A 162 -8.05 -10.87 -1.72
N GLY A 163 -7.18 -11.76 -2.24
CA GLY A 163 -6.75 -12.92 -1.50
C GLY A 163 -5.52 -13.56 -2.13
N CYS A 164 -4.83 -14.34 -1.33
CA CYS A 164 -3.69 -15.12 -1.77
C CYS A 164 -3.53 -16.41 -0.97
N ILE A 165 -2.79 -17.34 -1.56
CA ILE A 165 -2.18 -18.48 -0.88
C ILE A 165 -0.69 -18.40 -1.17
N ALA A 166 0.11 -18.41 -0.12
CA ALA A 166 1.56 -18.33 -0.18
C ALA A 166 2.18 -19.59 0.42
N GLU A 167 3.24 -20.04 -0.20
CA GLU A 167 3.94 -21.28 0.13
C GLU A 167 5.45 -21.09 -0.03
N TYR A 168 6.23 -21.63 0.90
CA TYR A 168 7.67 -21.71 0.78
C TYR A 168 8.09 -23.19 0.84
N ASP A 169 8.77 -23.63 -0.21
CA ASP A 169 9.37 -24.96 -0.30
C ASP A 169 10.84 -24.88 0.16
N THR A 170 11.12 -25.47 1.30
CA THR A 170 12.47 -25.46 1.89
C THR A 170 13.47 -26.35 1.12
N TYR A 171 13.00 -27.35 0.37
CA TYR A 171 13.84 -28.22 -0.41
C TYR A 171 14.29 -27.55 -1.72
N GLU A 172 13.35 -26.89 -2.40
CA GLU A 172 13.63 -26.16 -3.66
C GLU A 172 14.14 -24.73 -3.42
N ASP A 173 14.13 -24.25 -2.18
CA ASP A 173 14.38 -22.84 -1.81
C ASP A 173 13.54 -21.89 -2.67
N ARG A 174 12.23 -22.11 -2.67
CA ARG A 174 11.34 -21.47 -3.62
C ARG A 174 10.01 -21.08 -3.02
N TYR A 175 9.60 -19.85 -3.32
CA TYR A 175 8.28 -19.34 -2.98
C TYR A 175 7.27 -19.56 -4.12
N THR A 176 6.03 -19.85 -3.74
CA THR A 176 4.87 -19.87 -4.66
C THR A 176 3.76 -18.99 -4.10
N LEU A 177 3.33 -18.03 -4.90
CA LEU A 177 2.19 -17.16 -4.62
C LEU A 177 1.06 -17.46 -5.60
N ARG A 178 -0.10 -17.89 -5.10
CA ARG A 178 -1.36 -17.92 -5.86
C ARG A 178 -2.19 -16.73 -5.45
N ALA A 179 -2.46 -15.82 -6.37
CA ALA A 179 -3.22 -14.61 -6.09
C ALA A 179 -3.93 -14.11 -7.36
N THR A 180 -5.01 -13.39 -7.19
CA THR A 180 -5.71 -12.76 -8.31
C THR A 180 -5.10 -11.41 -8.62
N VAL A 181 -4.29 -11.36 -9.68
CA VAL A 181 -3.47 -10.21 -10.08
C VAL A 181 -3.55 -9.95 -11.59
N GLN A 182 -3.49 -8.68 -11.99
CA GLN A 182 -3.54 -8.28 -13.40
C GLN A 182 -2.20 -8.46 -14.13
N SER A 183 -1.09 -8.65 -13.41
CA SER A 183 0.23 -8.84 -13.98
C SER A 183 1.10 -9.77 -13.13
N VAL A 184 1.11 -11.07 -13.46
CA VAL A 184 1.93 -12.06 -12.72
C VAL A 184 3.43 -11.74 -12.80
N HIS A 185 3.91 -11.23 -13.93
CA HIS A 185 5.31 -10.88 -14.10
C HIS A 185 5.67 -9.61 -13.34
N GLY A 186 4.81 -8.58 -13.36
CA GLY A 186 5.01 -7.34 -12.60
C GLY A 186 5.05 -7.59 -11.09
N ILE A 187 4.09 -8.36 -10.58
CA ILE A 187 4.04 -8.74 -9.16
C ILE A 187 5.28 -9.55 -8.77
N ARG A 188 5.69 -10.54 -9.58
CA ARG A 188 6.92 -11.31 -9.32
C ARG A 188 8.14 -10.40 -9.24
N GLN A 189 8.30 -9.47 -10.17
CA GLN A 189 9.41 -8.52 -10.18
C GLN A 189 9.41 -7.62 -8.93
N GLN A 190 8.25 -7.10 -8.54
CA GLN A 190 8.12 -6.24 -7.36
C GLN A 190 8.44 -7.01 -6.08
N ILE A 191 7.82 -8.16 -5.86
CA ILE A 191 8.04 -8.96 -4.66
C ILE A 191 9.48 -9.45 -4.57
N ALA A 192 10.00 -10.09 -5.61
CA ALA A 192 11.35 -10.64 -5.58
C ALA A 192 12.42 -9.54 -5.46
N GLY A 193 12.33 -8.47 -6.30
CA GLY A 193 13.37 -7.46 -6.38
C GLY A 193 13.26 -6.35 -5.36
N GLN A 194 12.04 -5.86 -5.06
CA GLN A 194 11.89 -4.70 -4.17
C GLN A 194 11.71 -5.11 -2.70
N ILE A 195 11.11 -6.27 -2.43
CA ILE A 195 10.70 -6.66 -1.08
C ILE A 195 11.59 -7.76 -0.51
N LEU A 196 11.65 -8.93 -1.16
CA LEU A 196 12.38 -10.08 -0.62
C LEU A 196 13.90 -10.04 -0.90
N GLY A 197 14.34 -9.27 -1.89
CA GLY A 197 15.75 -9.20 -2.28
C GLY A 197 16.29 -10.52 -2.86
N ILE A 198 15.44 -11.30 -3.53
CA ILE A 198 15.78 -12.62 -4.09
C ILE A 198 15.74 -12.62 -5.62
N PRO A 199 16.40 -13.57 -6.29
CA PRO A 199 16.23 -13.78 -7.72
C PRO A 199 14.79 -14.09 -8.09
N GLN A 200 14.30 -13.55 -9.22
CA GLN A 200 12.93 -13.83 -9.69
C GLN A 200 12.65 -15.31 -9.95
N THR A 201 13.68 -16.12 -10.16
CA THR A 201 13.59 -17.57 -10.34
C THR A 201 13.17 -18.30 -9.08
N GLN A 202 13.41 -17.70 -7.90
CA GLN A 202 12.99 -18.24 -6.61
C GLN A 202 11.53 -17.90 -6.25
N LEU A 203 10.83 -17.13 -7.08
CA LEU A 203 9.43 -16.81 -6.86
C LEU A 203 8.58 -17.21 -8.07
N ARG A 204 7.56 -18.03 -7.83
CA ARG A 204 6.51 -18.34 -8.80
C ARG A 204 5.23 -17.61 -8.41
N VAL A 205 4.65 -16.85 -9.35
CA VAL A 205 3.34 -16.20 -9.19
C VAL A 205 2.36 -16.85 -10.14
N ILE A 206 1.22 -17.26 -9.64
CA ILE A 206 0.15 -17.96 -10.37
C ILE A 206 -1.14 -17.16 -10.20
N CYS A 207 -1.78 -16.86 -11.32
CA CYS A 207 -3.13 -16.31 -11.35
C CYS A 207 -3.96 -17.20 -12.27
N ASP A 208 -4.96 -17.84 -11.73
CA ASP A 208 -5.89 -18.70 -12.50
C ASP A 208 -7.04 -17.83 -13.03
N ASN A 209 -8.20 -17.85 -12.37
CA ASN A 209 -9.34 -17.01 -12.70
C ASN A 209 -9.36 -15.77 -11.80
N MET A 210 -9.81 -14.64 -12.34
CA MET A 210 -9.88 -13.38 -11.60
C MET A 210 -11.28 -12.79 -11.69
N GLY A 211 -11.89 -12.55 -10.53
CA GLY A 211 -13.24 -12.01 -10.37
C GLY A 211 -13.32 -10.48 -10.43
N GLY A 212 -12.49 -9.86 -11.25
CA GLY A 212 -12.40 -8.43 -11.48
C GLY A 212 -11.11 -7.81 -10.95
N GLY A 213 -10.64 -6.75 -11.60
CA GLY A 213 -9.40 -6.06 -11.23
C GLY A 213 -9.55 -4.54 -11.23
N PHE A 214 -10.10 -3.95 -12.29
CA PHE A 214 -10.38 -2.51 -12.44
C PHE A 214 -9.17 -1.60 -12.14
N GLY A 215 -7.94 -2.13 -12.28
CA GLY A 215 -6.69 -1.46 -11.93
C GLY A 215 -6.18 -1.79 -10.52
N THR A 216 -7.05 -2.09 -9.55
CA THR A 216 -6.68 -2.30 -8.14
C THR A 216 -5.82 -3.56 -7.89
N ARG A 217 -5.76 -4.47 -8.88
CA ARG A 217 -4.95 -5.70 -8.85
C ARG A 217 -3.69 -5.59 -9.70
N GLY A 218 -3.36 -4.38 -10.16
CA GLY A 218 -2.18 -4.11 -11.00
C GLY A 218 -0.88 -4.03 -10.22
N GLY A 219 -0.93 -3.53 -8.99
CA GLY A 219 0.19 -3.39 -8.06
C GLY A 219 0.33 -4.56 -7.07
N CYS A 220 1.45 -4.59 -6.38
CA CYS A 220 1.69 -5.52 -5.27
C CYS A 220 1.02 -4.98 -4.00
N HIS A 221 0.25 -5.82 -3.34
CA HIS A 221 -0.30 -5.52 -2.02
C HIS A 221 0.57 -6.10 -0.90
N PRO A 222 0.63 -5.46 0.28
CA PRO A 222 1.46 -5.90 1.40
C PRO A 222 1.26 -7.37 1.77
N GLU A 223 0.01 -7.82 1.78
CA GLU A 223 -0.39 -9.13 2.25
C GLU A 223 0.19 -10.27 1.41
N TYR A 224 0.51 -10.03 0.14
CA TYR A 224 1.15 -11.04 -0.70
C TYR A 224 2.55 -11.39 -0.20
N SER A 225 3.34 -10.37 0.09
CA SER A 225 4.69 -10.53 0.59
C SER A 225 4.73 -10.99 2.04
N LEU A 226 3.82 -10.49 2.87
CA LEU A 226 3.67 -10.90 4.26
C LEU A 226 3.29 -12.38 4.37
N SER A 227 2.35 -12.84 3.52
CA SER A 227 1.97 -14.26 3.48
C SER A 227 3.10 -15.17 3.03
N LEU A 228 3.91 -14.74 2.04
CA LEU A 228 5.10 -15.50 1.60
C LEU A 228 6.12 -15.61 2.73
N TRP A 229 6.45 -14.52 3.35
CA TRP A 229 7.39 -14.52 4.47
C TRP A 229 6.85 -15.29 5.68
N ALA A 230 5.59 -15.14 6.01
CA ALA A 230 4.96 -15.92 7.07
C ALA A 230 5.01 -17.44 6.77
N SER A 231 4.82 -17.85 5.51
CA SER A 231 4.90 -19.27 5.14
C SER A 231 6.32 -19.85 5.32
N GLU A 232 7.36 -19.05 5.09
CA GLU A 232 8.75 -19.40 5.40
C GLU A 232 8.94 -19.61 6.91
N ILE A 233 8.44 -18.67 7.74
CA ILE A 233 8.59 -18.72 9.20
C ILE A 233 7.92 -19.96 9.80
N ILE A 234 6.66 -20.23 9.42
CA ILE A 234 5.88 -21.29 10.03
C ILE A 234 6.07 -22.65 9.36
N GLY A 235 6.77 -22.72 8.22
CA GLY A 235 6.99 -23.94 7.43
C GLY A 235 5.70 -24.57 6.86
N ARG A 236 4.66 -23.76 6.65
CA ARG A 236 3.34 -24.20 6.14
C ARG A 236 2.74 -23.16 5.21
N PRO A 237 1.83 -23.55 4.29
CA PRO A 237 1.10 -22.59 3.47
C PRO A 237 0.29 -21.61 4.31
N VAL A 238 0.30 -20.34 3.90
CA VAL A 238 -0.49 -19.26 4.50
C VAL A 238 -1.53 -18.78 3.50
N LYS A 239 -2.78 -18.74 3.92
CA LYS A 239 -3.90 -18.19 3.15
C LYS A 239 -4.38 -16.91 3.81
N TRP A 240 -4.49 -15.85 3.01
CA TRP A 240 -5.09 -14.59 3.40
C TRP A 240 -6.23 -14.21 2.44
N ILE A 241 -7.33 -13.72 2.98
CA ILE A 241 -8.45 -13.16 2.21
C ILE A 241 -8.95 -11.93 2.95
N GLY A 242 -8.94 -10.79 2.27
CA GLY A 242 -9.44 -9.52 2.79
C GLY A 242 -10.96 -9.49 2.91
N ASP A 243 -11.44 -8.78 3.89
CA ASP A 243 -12.85 -8.44 4.02
C ASP A 243 -13.25 -7.36 3.00
N ARG A 244 -14.56 -7.26 2.70
CA ARG A 244 -15.07 -6.23 1.79
C ARG A 244 -14.77 -4.82 2.28
N THR A 245 -14.94 -4.56 3.57
CA THR A 245 -14.65 -3.26 4.19
C THR A 245 -13.18 -2.93 4.11
N GLU A 246 -12.31 -3.90 4.38
CA GLU A 246 -10.86 -3.75 4.23
C GLU A 246 -10.49 -3.40 2.78
N GLY A 247 -11.06 -4.11 1.80
CA GLY A 247 -10.82 -3.82 0.37
C GLY A 247 -11.23 -2.39 -0.01
N ILE A 248 -12.36 -1.88 0.49
CA ILE A 248 -12.79 -0.50 0.23
C ILE A 248 -11.82 0.52 0.82
N MET A 249 -11.23 0.22 1.99
CA MET A 249 -10.30 1.13 2.68
C MET A 249 -8.87 1.07 2.13
N THR A 250 -8.41 -0.10 1.70
CA THR A 250 -6.98 -0.37 1.46
C THR A 250 -6.64 -0.67 0.00
N ASP A 251 -7.62 -0.92 -0.88
CA ASP A 251 -7.37 -1.04 -2.32
C ASP A 251 -6.92 0.31 -2.89
N GLU A 252 -6.09 0.25 -3.95
CA GLU A 252 -5.74 1.43 -4.71
C GLU A 252 -7.01 2.13 -5.22
N GLN A 253 -7.17 3.38 -4.83
CA GLN A 253 -8.29 4.20 -5.23
C GLN A 253 -7.92 5.05 -6.44
N ALA A 254 -8.86 5.16 -7.38
CA ALA A 254 -8.70 6.00 -8.55
C ALA A 254 -9.31 7.38 -8.33
N ARG A 255 -8.91 8.35 -9.17
CA ARG A 255 -9.42 9.72 -9.16
C ARG A 255 -8.94 10.50 -7.92
N GLY A 256 -9.77 11.36 -7.39
CA GLY A 256 -9.38 12.24 -6.29
C GLY A 256 -8.51 13.39 -6.80
N GLY A 257 -9.10 14.34 -7.52
CA GLY A 257 -8.38 15.44 -8.11
C GLY A 257 -9.23 16.66 -8.32
N LEU A 258 -8.56 17.78 -8.55
CA LEU A 258 -9.14 19.04 -8.98
C LEU A 258 -8.73 19.28 -10.43
N VAL A 259 -9.65 19.68 -11.27
CA VAL A 259 -9.42 20.05 -12.66
C VAL A 259 -9.97 21.46 -12.87
N ASP A 260 -9.10 22.36 -13.28
CA ASP A 260 -9.42 23.75 -13.62
C ASP A 260 -9.42 23.97 -15.12
#